data_b36adfb7947eda69240a442d2e9614ae
#
_entry.id   b36adfb7947eda69240a442d2e9614ae
#
_cell.length_a   1.000
_cell.length_b   1.000
_cell.length_c   1.000
_cell.angle_alpha   90.00
_cell.angle_beta   90.00
_cell.angle_gamma   90.00
#
_symmetry.space_group_name_H-M   'P 1'
#
loop_
_entity.id
_entity.type
_entity.pdbx_description
1 polymer ?
#
loop_
_entity_poly.entity_id
_entity_poly.type
_entity_poly.pdbx_seq_one_letter_code
_entity_poly.pdbx_strand_id
1 'polypeptide(L)'
;MKVNIEHGIEGAKEAVSRRDSIIIVDTIRASTTYVNAFASGAVRIVPCSSREHLDKRMENYPGALKSGERFCKKIKGYDLGSSPEEMSSANLSGKTILSSTTNGSKMVVASAGSPLVVMASFCNSTAAVEFVKKESTNISIICSGRLGEEVIEDNLCAEYLRHKFHSESIPFRLSDFEISEECKKSPSFDMLVSAGLGNDFKFCMKIDSHSIVPVLDNDGFILL
;
A
#
# COMPACT_ATOMS: atom_id res chain seq x y z
N MET A 1 11.58 2.45 -21.04
CA MET A 1 10.68 2.62 -19.87
C MET A 1 11.32 3.60 -18.91
N LYS A 2 10.59 4.62 -18.47
CA LYS A 2 11.06 5.60 -17.48
C LYS A 2 10.38 5.30 -16.14
N VAL A 3 11.18 5.12 -15.08
CA VAL A 3 10.69 4.83 -13.75
C VAL A 3 11.28 5.84 -12.76
N ASN A 4 10.43 6.74 -12.27
CA ASN A 4 10.81 7.73 -11.26
C ASN A 4 10.49 7.17 -9.86
N ILE A 5 11.21 7.65 -8.84
CA ILE A 5 10.83 7.49 -7.44
C ILE A 5 10.57 8.90 -6.90
N GLU A 6 9.44 9.08 -6.27
CA GLU A 6 8.98 10.35 -5.75
C GLU A 6 8.31 10.18 -4.39
N HIS A 7 8.10 11.27 -3.67
CA HIS A 7 7.71 11.21 -2.27
C HIS A 7 6.49 12.08 -1.99
N GLY A 8 5.60 11.54 -1.19
CA GLY A 8 4.48 12.25 -0.62
C GLY A 8 3.48 12.80 -1.64
N ILE A 9 2.65 13.72 -1.17
CA ILE A 9 1.54 14.30 -1.94
C ILE A 9 2.05 15.08 -3.16
N GLU A 10 3.14 15.82 -3.03
CA GLU A 10 3.66 16.64 -4.12
C GLU A 10 4.23 15.76 -5.24
N GLY A 11 4.98 14.71 -4.92
CA GLY A 11 5.43 13.74 -5.90
C GLY A 11 4.27 13.07 -6.65
N ALA A 12 3.19 12.73 -5.95
CA ALA A 12 2.00 12.17 -6.59
C ALA A 12 1.34 13.18 -7.56
N LYS A 13 1.20 14.45 -7.18
CA LYS A 13 0.66 15.50 -8.06
C LYS A 13 1.54 15.74 -9.30
N GLU A 14 2.86 15.72 -9.14
CA GLU A 14 3.80 15.84 -10.26
C GLU A 14 3.67 14.66 -11.22
N ALA A 15 3.56 13.43 -10.71
CA ALA A 15 3.32 12.25 -11.52
C ALA A 15 2.00 12.35 -12.31
N VAL A 16 0.91 12.79 -11.67
CA VAL A 16 -0.37 13.05 -12.34
C VAL A 16 -0.23 14.09 -13.45
N SER A 17 0.49 15.20 -13.21
CA SER A 17 0.70 16.25 -14.21
C SER A 17 1.43 15.75 -15.45
N ARG A 18 2.34 14.78 -15.29
CA ARG A 18 3.05 14.12 -16.38
C ARG A 18 2.26 12.98 -17.03
N ARG A 19 1.09 12.62 -16.47
CA ARG A 19 0.29 11.46 -16.86
C ARG A 19 1.06 10.13 -16.71
N ASP A 20 1.90 10.03 -15.69
CA ASP A 20 2.59 8.80 -15.35
C ASP A 20 1.58 7.81 -14.72
N SER A 21 1.79 6.52 -14.95
CA SER A 21 1.16 5.48 -14.12
C SER A 21 1.81 5.46 -12.75
N ILE A 22 1.02 5.34 -11.70
CA ILE A 22 1.47 5.48 -10.32
C ILE A 22 1.45 4.13 -9.60
N ILE A 23 2.55 3.81 -8.93
CA ILE A 23 2.63 2.74 -7.94
C ILE A 23 2.75 3.40 -6.57
N ILE A 24 1.71 3.26 -5.74
CA ILE A 24 1.73 3.74 -4.35
C ILE A 24 2.43 2.71 -3.47
N VAL A 25 3.45 3.14 -2.73
CA VAL A 25 4.19 2.36 -1.76
C VAL A 25 3.95 2.93 -0.36
N ASP A 26 3.34 2.12 0.50
CA ASP A 26 3.14 2.34 1.94
C ASP A 26 3.38 0.97 2.59
N THR A 27 4.65 0.62 2.72
CA THR A 27 5.10 -0.73 3.09
C THR A 27 4.65 -1.09 4.50
N ILE A 28 4.82 -0.17 5.43
CA ILE A 28 4.35 -0.28 6.81
C ILE A 28 3.30 0.84 7.08
N ARG A 29 1.98 0.56 6.77
CA ARG A 29 1.45 -0.80 6.48
C ARG A 29 0.45 -0.86 5.32
N ALA A 30 -0.05 0.28 4.82
CA ALA A 30 -1.29 0.30 4.05
C ALA A 30 -1.23 -0.58 2.78
N SER A 31 -0.14 -0.52 1.99
CA SER A 31 -0.03 -1.35 0.78
C SER A 31 -0.03 -2.84 1.11
N THR A 32 0.76 -3.26 2.09
CA THR A 32 0.79 -4.66 2.54
C THR A 32 -0.56 -5.11 3.09
N THR A 33 -1.24 -4.23 3.85
CA THR A 33 -2.57 -4.51 4.42
C THR A 33 -3.61 -4.74 3.32
N TYR A 34 -3.61 -3.91 2.27
CA TYR A 34 -4.57 -4.05 1.16
C TYR A 34 -4.34 -5.33 0.37
N VAL A 35 -3.09 -5.67 0.08
CA VAL A 35 -2.75 -6.93 -0.60
C VAL A 35 -3.25 -8.13 0.21
N ASN A 36 -3.00 -8.16 1.54
CA ASN A 36 -3.47 -9.24 2.40
C ASN A 36 -5.00 -9.29 2.52
N ALA A 37 -5.69 -8.14 2.53
CA ALA A 37 -7.14 -8.10 2.54
C ALA A 37 -7.74 -8.72 1.26
N PHE A 38 -7.20 -8.39 0.09
CA PHE A 38 -7.62 -9.01 -1.17
C PHE A 38 -7.28 -10.50 -1.21
N ALA A 39 -6.11 -10.90 -0.71
CA ALA A 39 -5.74 -12.32 -0.60
C ALA A 39 -6.71 -13.11 0.28
N SER A 40 -7.35 -12.46 1.25
CA SER A 40 -8.37 -13.04 2.13
C SER A 40 -9.80 -12.93 1.57
N GLY A 41 -9.94 -12.49 0.30
CA GLY A 41 -11.21 -12.51 -0.43
C GLY A 41 -12.00 -11.21 -0.42
N ALA A 42 -11.44 -10.09 0.05
CA ALA A 42 -12.06 -8.78 -0.13
C ALA A 42 -12.26 -8.49 -1.63
N VAL A 43 -13.37 -7.87 -1.99
CA VAL A 43 -13.68 -7.54 -3.39
C VAL A 43 -13.45 -6.07 -3.72
N ARG A 44 -13.44 -5.22 -2.70
CA ARG A 44 -13.18 -3.78 -2.85
C ARG A 44 -12.63 -3.17 -1.57
N ILE A 45 -11.70 -2.24 -1.69
CA ILE A 45 -11.24 -1.40 -0.58
C ILE A 45 -11.41 0.06 -0.96
N VAL A 46 -12.23 0.77 -0.20
CA VAL A 46 -12.58 2.18 -0.43
C VAL A 46 -11.80 3.06 0.54
N PRO A 47 -10.78 3.82 0.07
CA PRO A 47 -10.05 4.71 0.93
C PRO A 47 -10.91 5.91 1.36
N CYS A 48 -10.86 6.24 2.65
CA CYS A 48 -11.60 7.36 3.22
C CYS A 48 -10.64 8.32 3.93
N SER A 49 -10.74 9.61 3.62
CA SER A 49 -9.82 10.65 4.11
C SER A 49 -9.96 10.95 5.59
N SER A 50 -11.13 10.66 6.17
CA SER A 50 -11.42 10.86 7.60
C SER A 50 -12.45 9.84 8.09
N ARG A 51 -12.68 9.83 9.40
CA ARG A 51 -13.73 9.03 10.01
C ARG A 51 -15.12 9.48 9.53
N GLU A 52 -15.37 10.78 9.50
CA GLU A 52 -16.62 11.37 9.03
C GLU A 52 -16.88 11.03 7.57
N HIS A 53 -15.84 11.08 6.74
CA HIS A 53 -15.93 10.66 5.34
C HIS A 53 -16.29 9.18 5.24
N LEU A 54 -15.65 8.31 6.05
CA LEU A 54 -15.96 6.89 6.08
C LEU A 54 -17.41 6.64 6.49
N ASP A 55 -17.88 7.26 7.59
CA ASP A 55 -19.23 7.07 8.09
C ASP A 55 -20.29 7.50 7.06
N LYS A 56 -20.07 8.60 6.35
CA LYS A 56 -20.93 9.04 5.24
C LYS A 56 -20.92 8.06 4.06
N ARG A 57 -19.74 7.53 3.73
CA ARG A 57 -19.60 6.56 2.62
C ARG A 57 -20.26 5.21 2.92
N MET A 58 -20.38 4.82 4.19
CA MET A 58 -21.06 3.57 4.58
C MET A 58 -22.50 3.48 4.07
N GLU A 59 -23.18 4.61 3.86
CA GLU A 59 -24.54 4.64 3.31
C GLU A 59 -24.60 4.03 1.90
N ASN A 60 -23.52 4.18 1.12
CA ASN A 60 -23.40 3.66 -0.24
C ASN A 60 -22.91 2.19 -0.30
N TYR A 61 -22.47 1.64 0.83
CA TYR A 61 -21.90 0.30 0.93
C TYR A 61 -22.51 -0.51 2.07
N PRO A 62 -23.80 -0.89 1.97
CA PRO A 62 -24.47 -1.64 3.02
C PRO A 62 -23.77 -2.98 3.27
N GLY A 63 -23.44 -3.27 4.52
CA GLY A 63 -22.72 -4.49 4.92
C GLY A 63 -21.21 -4.46 4.73
N ALA A 64 -20.63 -3.31 4.34
CA ALA A 64 -19.18 -3.15 4.31
C ALA A 64 -18.57 -3.12 5.72
N LEU A 65 -17.32 -3.52 5.81
CA LEU A 65 -16.52 -3.48 7.03
C LEU A 65 -15.80 -2.14 7.17
N LYS A 66 -15.74 -1.63 8.38
CA LYS A 66 -14.92 -0.46 8.73
C LYS A 66 -13.52 -0.91 9.13
N SER A 67 -12.51 -0.39 8.43
CA SER A 67 -11.10 -0.60 8.76
C SER A 67 -10.38 0.72 8.99
N GLY A 68 -9.47 0.75 9.94
CA GLY A 68 -8.65 1.93 10.14
C GLY A 68 -7.86 1.93 11.44
N GLU A 69 -6.88 2.82 11.46
CA GLU A 69 -5.96 2.98 12.59
C GLU A 69 -5.71 4.46 12.91
N ARG A 70 -5.30 4.69 14.16
CA ARG A 70 -4.62 5.92 14.61
C ARG A 70 -3.47 5.51 15.54
N PHE A 71 -2.24 5.94 15.21
CA PHE A 71 -1.04 5.54 15.93
C PHE A 71 -0.88 4.02 16.04
N CYS A 72 -1.03 3.33 14.93
CA CYS A 72 -1.02 1.85 14.79
C CYS A 72 -2.17 1.11 15.48
N LYS A 73 -2.99 1.76 16.30
CA LYS A 73 -4.09 1.13 17.03
C LYS A 73 -5.41 1.20 16.25
N LYS A 74 -6.15 0.09 16.26
CA LYS A 74 -7.49 0.02 15.67
C LYS A 74 -8.39 1.11 16.26
N ILE A 75 -9.13 1.81 15.39
CA ILE A 75 -10.11 2.80 15.79
C ILE A 75 -11.25 2.11 16.55
N LYS A 76 -11.62 2.65 17.71
CA LYS A 76 -12.72 2.11 18.52
C LYS A 76 -14.03 2.10 17.71
N GLY A 77 -14.67 0.94 17.66
CA GLY A 77 -15.93 0.71 16.93
C GLY A 77 -15.74 0.35 15.46
N TYR A 78 -14.50 0.16 14.99
CA TYR A 78 -14.23 -0.41 13.67
C TYR A 78 -14.10 -1.93 13.76
N ASP A 79 -14.46 -2.60 12.65
CA ASP A 79 -14.40 -4.06 12.56
C ASP A 79 -12.93 -4.53 12.51
N LEU A 80 -12.09 -3.80 11.73
CA LEU A 80 -10.70 -4.13 11.46
C LEU A 80 -9.78 -2.93 11.75
N GLY A 81 -8.54 -3.22 12.12
CA GLY A 81 -7.45 -2.25 12.13
C GLY A 81 -6.85 -2.05 10.73
N SER A 82 -5.57 -1.64 10.69
CA SER A 82 -4.76 -1.62 9.47
C SER A 82 -3.57 -2.57 9.66
N SER A 83 -3.87 -3.82 9.97
CA SER A 83 -2.89 -4.87 10.24
C SER A 83 -2.96 -5.94 9.15
N PRO A 84 -1.87 -6.21 8.41
CA PRO A 84 -1.85 -7.28 7.43
C PRO A 84 -2.06 -8.66 8.08
N GLU A 85 -1.62 -8.88 9.31
CA GLU A 85 -1.88 -10.11 10.07
C GLU A 85 -3.38 -10.28 10.34
N GLU A 86 -4.06 -9.21 10.82
CA GLU A 86 -5.51 -9.22 11.06
C GLU A 86 -6.27 -9.49 9.75
N MET A 87 -5.89 -8.83 8.64
CA MET A 87 -6.52 -9.07 7.33
C MET A 87 -6.33 -10.50 6.84
N SER A 88 -5.13 -11.08 7.01
CA SER A 88 -4.85 -12.45 6.57
C SER A 88 -5.63 -13.50 7.35
N SER A 89 -6.03 -13.17 8.58
CA SER A 89 -6.76 -14.08 9.49
C SER A 89 -8.28 -13.89 9.42
N ALA A 90 -8.76 -12.80 8.84
CA ALA A 90 -10.18 -12.48 8.76
C ALA A 90 -10.85 -13.16 7.56
N ASN A 91 -12.11 -13.55 7.71
CA ASN A 91 -12.92 -14.00 6.58
C ASN A 91 -13.47 -12.77 5.82
N LEU A 92 -12.78 -12.39 4.77
CA LEU A 92 -13.12 -11.21 3.95
C LEU A 92 -13.80 -11.58 2.61
N SER A 93 -14.17 -12.84 2.43
CA SER A 93 -14.79 -13.32 1.20
C SER A 93 -16.03 -12.49 0.82
N GLY A 94 -15.99 -11.85 -0.36
CA GLY A 94 -17.06 -11.02 -0.90
C GLY A 94 -17.27 -9.69 -0.15
N LYS A 95 -16.39 -9.30 0.78
CA LYS A 95 -16.55 -8.07 1.56
C LYS A 95 -15.96 -6.85 0.86
N THR A 96 -16.70 -5.73 0.98
CA THR A 96 -16.15 -4.39 0.77
C THR A 96 -15.62 -3.86 2.09
N ILE A 97 -14.47 -3.19 2.05
CA ILE A 97 -13.83 -2.57 3.23
C ILE A 97 -13.73 -1.06 3.00
N LEU A 98 -14.28 -0.26 3.90
CA LEU A 98 -14.01 1.18 3.93
C LEU A 98 -12.83 1.40 4.87
N SER A 99 -11.75 2.00 4.34
CA SER A 99 -10.47 2.12 5.04
C SER A 99 -10.10 3.56 5.33
N SER A 100 -9.85 3.90 6.60
CA SER A 100 -9.37 5.22 7.04
C SER A 100 -8.04 5.08 7.74
N THR A 101 -6.96 5.26 6.96
CA THR A 101 -5.57 5.26 7.45
C THR A 101 -5.01 6.68 7.53
N THR A 102 -3.93 6.85 8.26
CA THR A 102 -3.31 8.18 8.49
C THR A 102 -2.75 8.77 7.20
N ASN A 103 -2.12 7.96 6.34
CA ASN A 103 -1.42 8.40 5.13
C ASN A 103 -2.04 7.86 3.83
N GLY A 104 -2.36 6.57 3.74
CA GLY A 104 -2.73 5.91 2.50
C GLY A 104 -3.89 6.56 1.73
N SER A 105 -4.93 7.04 2.42
CA SER A 105 -6.05 7.71 1.76
C SER A 105 -5.68 9.06 1.11
N LYS A 106 -4.72 9.78 1.68
CA LYS A 106 -4.24 11.06 1.12
C LYS A 106 -3.47 10.84 -0.19
N MET A 107 -2.66 9.76 -0.23
CA MET A 107 -1.93 9.40 -1.44
C MET A 107 -2.87 9.00 -2.58
N VAL A 108 -3.93 8.24 -2.28
CA VAL A 108 -4.94 7.88 -3.29
C VAL A 108 -5.60 9.12 -3.88
N VAL A 109 -6.01 10.07 -3.04
CA VAL A 109 -6.60 11.34 -3.52
C VAL A 109 -5.60 12.14 -4.38
N ALA A 110 -4.33 12.21 -3.96
CA ALA A 110 -3.30 12.93 -4.70
C ALA A 110 -2.94 12.27 -6.04
N SER A 111 -3.15 10.96 -6.16
CA SER A 111 -2.90 10.16 -7.37
C SER A 111 -4.10 10.13 -8.33
N ALA A 112 -5.26 10.68 -7.92
CA ALA A 112 -6.45 10.71 -8.76
C ALA A 112 -6.20 11.48 -10.06
N GLY A 113 -6.62 10.90 -11.20
CA GLY A 113 -6.37 11.46 -12.53
C GLY A 113 -5.15 10.88 -13.25
N SER A 114 -4.33 10.07 -12.59
CA SER A 114 -3.33 9.22 -13.26
C SER A 114 -4.03 8.15 -14.12
N PRO A 115 -3.45 7.78 -15.29
CA PRO A 115 -4.03 6.75 -16.16
C PRO A 115 -4.20 5.39 -15.48
N LEU A 116 -3.30 5.07 -14.57
CA LEU A 116 -3.29 3.84 -13.78
C LEU A 116 -2.72 4.13 -12.40
N VAL A 117 -3.38 3.65 -11.36
CA VAL A 117 -2.87 3.68 -9.98
C VAL A 117 -2.97 2.30 -9.38
N VAL A 118 -1.86 1.77 -8.90
CA VAL A 118 -1.81 0.48 -8.19
C VAL A 118 -1.16 0.64 -6.83
N MET A 119 -1.44 -0.31 -5.91
CA MET A 119 -0.68 -0.42 -4.66
C MET A 119 0.31 -1.57 -4.73
N ALA A 120 1.54 -1.32 -4.29
CA ALA A 120 2.56 -2.33 -4.15
C ALA A 120 3.37 -2.18 -2.86
N SER A 121 3.93 -3.30 -2.45
CA SER A 121 4.96 -3.41 -1.41
C SER A 121 5.86 -4.60 -1.73
N PHE A 122 6.77 -4.96 -0.84
CA PHE A 122 7.59 -6.16 -1.05
C PHE A 122 6.74 -7.41 -1.32
N CYS A 123 5.57 -7.54 -0.67
CA CYS A 123 4.77 -8.76 -0.71
C CYS A 123 4.15 -9.08 -2.08
N ASN A 124 4.06 -8.12 -3.01
CA ASN A 124 3.52 -8.32 -4.36
C ASN A 124 4.38 -7.66 -5.45
N SER A 125 5.67 -7.48 -5.17
CA SER A 125 6.57 -6.68 -5.99
C SER A 125 6.69 -7.16 -7.44
N THR A 126 6.88 -8.46 -7.67
CA THR A 126 6.97 -9.04 -9.01
C THR A 126 5.66 -8.86 -9.78
N ALA A 127 4.53 -9.22 -9.16
CA ALA A 127 3.23 -9.09 -9.79
C ALA A 127 2.90 -7.64 -10.18
N ALA A 128 3.18 -6.68 -9.30
CA ALA A 128 2.95 -5.26 -9.56
C ALA A 128 3.81 -4.75 -10.73
N VAL A 129 5.10 -5.11 -10.76
CA VAL A 129 6.01 -4.73 -11.84
C VAL A 129 5.57 -5.33 -13.17
N GLU A 130 5.25 -6.63 -13.21
CA GLU A 130 4.78 -7.31 -14.42
C GLU A 130 3.47 -6.73 -14.95
N PHE A 131 2.54 -6.41 -14.02
CA PHE A 131 1.27 -5.79 -14.38
C PHE A 131 1.49 -4.40 -15.00
N VAL A 132 2.21 -3.52 -14.32
CA VAL A 132 2.41 -2.13 -14.77
C VAL A 132 3.24 -2.06 -16.05
N LYS A 133 4.22 -2.96 -16.25
CA LYS A 133 5.01 -3.05 -17.50
C LYS A 133 4.14 -3.27 -18.75
N LYS A 134 3.04 -3.98 -18.63
CA LYS A 134 2.11 -4.24 -19.75
C LYS A 134 1.25 -3.02 -20.07
N GLU A 135 0.97 -2.19 -19.08
CA GLU A 135 0.01 -1.09 -19.18
C GLU A 135 0.68 0.26 -19.45
N SER A 136 1.98 0.43 -19.13
CA SER A 136 2.60 1.76 -19.17
C SER A 136 4.11 1.72 -19.44
N THR A 137 4.59 2.84 -20.01
CA THR A 137 6.02 3.10 -20.23
C THR A 137 6.59 4.23 -19.36
N ASN A 138 5.72 5.08 -18.80
CA ASN A 138 6.07 6.15 -17.89
C ASN A 138 5.46 5.86 -16.51
N ILE A 139 6.31 5.65 -15.53
CA ILE A 139 5.92 5.14 -14.22
C ILE A 139 6.54 6.01 -13.14
N SER A 140 5.72 6.35 -12.14
CA SER A 140 6.17 6.97 -10.90
C SER A 140 5.84 6.07 -9.72
N ILE A 141 6.85 5.69 -8.96
CA ILE A 141 6.71 4.97 -7.69
C ILE A 141 6.67 6.03 -6.61
N ILE A 142 5.55 6.14 -5.90
CA ILE A 142 5.32 7.17 -4.88
C ILE A 142 5.46 6.56 -3.50
N CYS A 143 6.50 6.94 -2.79
CA CYS A 143 6.70 6.61 -1.39
C CYS A 143 5.75 7.46 -0.54
N SER A 144 4.85 6.81 0.20
CA SER A 144 3.86 7.52 1.03
C SER A 144 4.49 8.26 2.19
N GLY A 145 5.58 7.73 2.73
CA GLY A 145 6.23 8.27 3.89
C GLY A 145 5.36 8.25 5.14
N ARG A 146 5.80 8.95 6.17
CA ARG A 146 5.07 9.06 7.42
C ARG A 146 5.07 10.50 7.94
N LEU A 147 3.87 11.06 8.16
CA LEU A 147 3.68 12.44 8.64
C LEU A 147 4.41 13.50 7.79
N GLY A 148 4.60 13.23 6.50
CA GLY A 148 5.31 14.12 5.57
C GLY A 148 6.81 13.86 5.47
N GLU A 149 7.35 12.93 6.26
CA GLU A 149 8.76 12.54 6.23
C GLU A 149 8.95 11.23 5.46
N GLU A 150 10.09 11.12 4.80
CA GLU A 150 10.50 9.87 4.16
C GLU A 150 10.79 8.79 5.19
N VAL A 151 10.52 7.53 4.83
CA VAL A 151 10.80 6.37 5.68
C VAL A 151 11.61 5.32 4.92
N ILE A 152 12.43 4.60 5.65
CA ILE A 152 13.41 3.64 5.09
C ILE A 152 12.71 2.55 4.29
N GLU A 153 11.65 1.98 4.83
CA GLU A 153 10.93 0.85 4.23
C GLU A 153 10.27 1.20 2.89
N ASP A 154 9.73 2.42 2.74
CA ASP A 154 9.11 2.85 1.49
C ASP A 154 10.18 3.13 0.43
N ASN A 155 11.26 3.83 0.82
CA ASN A 155 12.37 4.14 -0.07
C ASN A 155 13.03 2.85 -0.58
N LEU A 156 13.29 1.91 0.32
CA LEU A 156 13.93 0.64 -0.03
C LEU A 156 13.02 -0.23 -0.90
N CYS A 157 11.72 -0.25 -0.63
CA CYS A 157 10.74 -0.93 -1.46
C CYS A 157 10.65 -0.30 -2.86
N ALA A 158 10.64 1.03 -2.95
CA ALA A 158 10.61 1.73 -4.23
C ALA A 158 11.88 1.46 -5.06
N GLU A 159 13.07 1.45 -4.44
CA GLU A 159 14.32 1.05 -5.09
C GLU A 159 14.27 -0.41 -5.58
N TYR A 160 13.72 -1.30 -4.77
CA TYR A 160 13.54 -2.71 -5.11
C TYR A 160 12.62 -2.89 -6.32
N LEU A 161 11.47 -2.21 -6.34
CA LEU A 161 10.55 -2.20 -7.47
C LEU A 161 11.23 -1.63 -8.73
N ARG A 162 11.89 -0.46 -8.62
CA ARG A 162 12.61 0.15 -9.74
C ARG A 162 13.70 -0.78 -10.29
N HIS A 163 14.41 -1.47 -9.42
CA HIS A 163 15.39 -2.48 -9.84
C HIS A 163 14.75 -3.59 -10.67
N LYS A 164 13.61 -4.13 -10.22
CA LYS A 164 12.85 -5.15 -10.99
C LYS A 164 12.36 -4.65 -12.36
N PHE A 165 12.10 -3.36 -12.51
CA PHE A 165 11.78 -2.79 -13.82
C PHE A 165 12.94 -2.83 -14.80
N HIS A 166 14.18 -2.68 -14.34
CA HIS A 166 15.36 -2.49 -15.18
C HIS A 166 16.31 -3.69 -15.26
N SER A 167 16.29 -4.59 -14.30
CA SER A 167 17.32 -5.58 -14.11
C SER A 167 16.80 -6.92 -13.61
N GLU A 168 15.90 -7.56 -14.37
CA GLU A 168 15.28 -8.85 -13.97
C GLU A 168 16.30 -9.97 -13.71
N SER A 169 17.44 -9.92 -14.40
CA SER A 169 18.49 -10.96 -14.33
C SER A 169 19.57 -10.69 -13.28
N ILE A 170 19.56 -9.52 -12.65
CA ILE A 170 20.58 -9.12 -11.68
C ILE A 170 19.91 -9.07 -10.30
N PRO A 171 20.44 -9.77 -9.28
CA PRO A 171 19.91 -9.67 -7.92
C PRO A 171 19.94 -8.23 -7.41
N PHE A 172 18.98 -7.88 -6.59
CA PHE A 172 19.03 -6.61 -5.87
C PHE A 172 20.24 -6.57 -4.94
N ARG A 173 20.74 -5.37 -4.66
CA ARG A 173 21.97 -5.15 -3.86
C ARG A 173 21.92 -5.69 -2.44
N LEU A 174 20.74 -5.94 -1.92
CA LEU A 174 20.49 -6.50 -0.58
C LEU A 174 19.70 -7.80 -0.70
N SER A 175 20.02 -8.77 0.13
CA SER A 175 19.20 -9.96 0.36
C SER A 175 17.94 -9.62 1.14
N ASP A 176 16.96 -10.51 1.13
CA ASP A 176 15.71 -10.35 1.89
C ASP A 176 15.97 -10.12 3.39
N PHE A 177 16.97 -10.79 3.93
CA PHE A 177 17.39 -10.61 5.32
C PHE A 177 17.93 -9.20 5.55
N GLU A 178 18.83 -8.70 4.70
CA GLU A 178 19.39 -7.36 4.82
C GLU A 178 18.33 -6.28 4.63
N ILE A 179 17.38 -6.46 3.71
CA ILE A 179 16.20 -5.58 3.56
C ILE A 179 15.45 -5.49 4.89
N SER A 180 15.18 -6.62 5.51
CA SER A 180 14.48 -6.66 6.80
C SER A 180 15.26 -5.96 7.91
N GLU A 181 16.58 -6.19 7.99
CA GLU A 181 17.42 -5.53 9.01
C GLU A 181 17.51 -4.01 8.80
N GLU A 182 17.58 -3.54 7.55
CA GLU A 182 17.52 -2.11 7.27
C GLU A 182 16.17 -1.49 7.66
N CYS A 183 15.06 -2.15 7.33
CA CYS A 183 13.73 -1.67 7.69
C CYS A 183 13.46 -1.63 9.19
N LYS A 184 14.15 -2.45 10.01
CA LYS A 184 14.08 -2.37 11.48
C LYS A 184 14.65 -1.08 12.04
N LYS A 185 15.44 -0.34 11.28
CA LYS A 185 15.98 0.97 11.70
C LYS A 185 14.96 2.11 11.55
N SER A 186 13.80 1.81 10.95
CA SER A 186 12.74 2.79 10.72
C SER A 186 11.94 3.08 12.00
N PRO A 187 11.55 4.34 12.24
CA PRO A 187 10.60 4.70 13.30
C PRO A 187 9.26 3.95 13.20
N SER A 188 8.87 3.52 12.00
CA SER A 188 7.64 2.73 11.79
C SER A 188 7.73 1.37 12.46
N PHE A 189 8.90 0.73 12.45
CA PHE A 189 9.12 -0.54 13.16
C PHE A 189 8.98 -0.37 14.67
N ASP A 190 9.61 0.65 15.26
CA ASP A 190 9.53 0.93 16.69
C ASP A 190 8.08 1.16 17.14
N MET A 191 7.31 1.85 16.30
CA MET A 191 5.88 2.06 16.57
C MET A 191 5.07 0.76 16.55
N LEU A 192 5.32 -0.14 15.58
CA LEU A 192 4.67 -1.46 15.55
C LEU A 192 4.98 -2.25 16.82
N VAL A 193 6.24 -2.31 17.22
CA VAL A 193 6.67 -3.02 18.43
C VAL A 193 5.99 -2.42 19.65
N SER A 194 6.01 -1.09 19.80
CA SER A 194 5.38 -0.37 20.91
C SER A 194 3.86 -0.56 20.97
N ALA A 195 3.21 -0.76 19.83
CA ALA A 195 1.79 -1.03 19.74
C ALA A 195 1.42 -2.52 19.95
N GLY A 196 2.39 -3.42 20.13
CA GLY A 196 2.19 -4.86 20.24
C GLY A 196 1.91 -5.55 18.89
N LEU A 197 2.24 -4.91 17.77
CA LEU A 197 1.97 -5.36 16.40
C LEU A 197 3.25 -5.81 15.67
N GLY A 198 4.25 -6.28 16.40
CA GLY A 198 5.53 -6.71 15.82
C GLY A 198 5.42 -7.82 14.77
N ASN A 199 4.33 -8.62 14.80
CA ASN A 199 4.08 -9.62 13.76
C ASN A 199 3.73 -9.00 12.40
N ASP A 200 3.09 -7.82 12.36
CA ASP A 200 2.80 -7.12 11.11
C ASP A 200 4.07 -6.87 10.29
N PHE A 201 5.19 -6.59 10.98
CA PHE A 201 6.47 -6.39 10.31
C PHE A 201 6.91 -7.61 9.50
N LYS A 202 6.66 -8.82 10.01
CA LYS A 202 6.98 -10.06 9.27
C LYS A 202 6.17 -10.18 7.98
N PHE A 203 4.91 -9.72 7.98
CA PHE A 203 4.08 -9.66 6.77
C PHE A 203 4.60 -8.63 5.78
N CYS A 204 5.01 -7.46 6.27
CA CYS A 204 5.55 -6.39 5.43
C CYS A 204 6.87 -6.77 4.75
N MET A 205 7.67 -7.63 5.38
CA MET A 205 8.99 -8.05 4.88
C MET A 205 8.95 -9.35 4.06
N LYS A 206 7.79 -9.99 3.86
CA LYS A 206 7.68 -11.14 2.97
C LYS A 206 7.72 -10.68 1.52
N ILE A 207 8.78 -11.06 0.79
CA ILE A 207 8.94 -10.72 -0.61
C ILE A 207 8.11 -11.69 -1.47
N ASP A 208 7.36 -11.14 -2.44
CA ASP A 208 6.58 -11.87 -3.45
C ASP A 208 5.69 -13.00 -2.89
N SER A 209 5.12 -12.78 -1.70
CA SER A 209 4.20 -13.73 -1.08
C SER A 209 2.81 -13.77 -1.74
N HIS A 210 2.51 -12.79 -2.59
CA HIS A 210 1.23 -12.66 -3.29
C HIS A 210 1.42 -12.24 -4.75
N SER A 211 0.57 -12.78 -5.64
CA SER A 211 0.46 -12.37 -7.04
C SER A 211 -0.67 -11.38 -7.32
N ILE A 212 -1.14 -10.70 -6.30
CA ILE A 212 -2.30 -9.79 -6.32
C ILE A 212 -1.83 -8.35 -6.52
N VAL A 213 -2.52 -7.63 -7.41
CA VAL A 213 -2.25 -6.20 -7.67
C VAL A 213 -3.54 -5.41 -7.45
N PRO A 214 -3.66 -4.69 -6.32
CA PRO A 214 -4.79 -3.78 -6.13
C PRO A 214 -4.71 -2.61 -7.11
N VAL A 215 -5.74 -2.43 -7.91
CA VAL A 215 -5.86 -1.37 -8.93
C VAL A 215 -6.95 -0.40 -8.51
N LEU A 216 -6.66 0.89 -8.54
CA LEU A 216 -7.63 1.93 -8.24
C LEU A 216 -8.59 2.10 -9.42
N ASP A 217 -9.87 1.91 -9.16
CA ASP A 217 -10.94 2.34 -10.06
C ASP A 217 -11.52 3.71 -9.60
N ASN A 218 -12.67 4.09 -10.11
CA ASN A 218 -13.30 5.37 -9.78
C ASN A 218 -13.61 5.56 -8.30
N ASP A 219 -13.69 4.47 -7.53
CA ASP A 219 -14.27 4.51 -6.18
C ASP A 219 -13.44 3.80 -5.10
N GLY A 220 -12.44 3.05 -5.50
CA GLY A 220 -11.57 2.32 -4.58
C GLY A 220 -10.70 1.30 -5.29
N PHE A 221 -9.96 0.53 -4.53
CA PHE A 221 -9.16 -0.55 -5.09
C PHE A 221 -9.99 -1.80 -5.34
N ILE A 222 -9.72 -2.45 -6.45
CA ILE A 222 -10.29 -3.75 -6.87
C ILE A 222 -9.18 -4.63 -7.43
N LEU A 223 -9.48 -5.89 -7.71
CA LEU A 223 -8.68 -6.77 -8.57
C LEU A 223 -9.31 -6.81 -9.97
N LEU A 224 -8.46 -6.75 -11.01
CA LEU A 224 -8.85 -6.87 -12.42
C LEU A 224 -8.71 -8.31 -12.91
#